data_4d6b92ce551c4f84487a1fdc249aa734
#
_entry.id   4d6b92ce551c4f84487a1fdc249aa734
#
_cell.length_a   1.000
_cell.length_b   1.000
_cell.length_c   1.000
_cell.angle_alpha   90.00
_cell.angle_beta   90.00
_cell.angle_gamma   90.00
#
_symmetry.space_group_name_H-M   'P 1'
#
loop_
_entity.id
_entity.type
_entity.pdbx_description
1 polymer ?
#
loop_
_entity_poly.entity_id
_entity_poly.type
_entity_poly.pdbx_seq_one_letter_code
_entity_poly.pdbx_strand_id
1 'polypeptide(L)'
;MTKYVKRNTPLNELYNLVELAGTAHADDAPVFEKALSSQYPEMRYWASVGLAQLGAKGELKTCPAPLLALLKDADPYIACEAAYAAAYLGETAKGIERLNYPAKEADRKIGYSLLECLSLDKAMQPAIRVHLADLKDKAETLPRKANEDAGLMARGILVNLGEMDIKNLHGPESYKAGLKLNHGRRPMVPLPN
;
A
#
# COMPACT_ATOMS: atom_id res chain seq x y z
N MET A 1 -18.69 -11.76 17.66
CA MET A 1 -17.78 -12.91 17.85
C MET A 1 -17.42 -13.47 16.48
N THR A 2 -16.26 -13.12 15.96
CA THR A 2 -15.76 -13.64 14.69
C THR A 2 -15.36 -15.09 14.92
N LYS A 3 -16.05 -16.04 14.27
CA LYS A 3 -15.65 -17.46 14.29
C LYS A 3 -14.24 -17.56 13.74
N TYR A 4 -13.27 -17.79 14.59
CA TYR A 4 -11.94 -18.25 14.18
C TYR A 4 -12.12 -19.60 13.48
N VAL A 5 -12.17 -19.59 12.16
CA VAL A 5 -12.05 -20.80 11.36
C VAL A 5 -10.59 -21.24 11.54
N LYS A 6 -10.38 -22.40 12.17
CA LYS A 6 -9.05 -23.06 12.19
C LYS A 6 -8.67 -23.32 10.73
N ARG A 7 -7.88 -22.42 10.14
CA ARG A 7 -7.30 -22.63 8.82
C ARG A 7 -6.08 -23.51 9.01
N ASN A 8 -6.06 -24.65 8.35
CA ASN A 8 -4.88 -25.53 8.31
C ASN A 8 -3.86 -25.00 7.29
N THR A 9 -3.48 -23.74 7.44
CA THR A 9 -2.43 -23.14 6.60
C THR A 9 -1.14 -23.93 6.80
N PRO A 10 -0.44 -24.36 5.73
CA PRO A 10 0.82 -25.07 5.85
C PRO A 10 1.92 -24.12 6.33
N LEU A 11 2.13 -24.10 7.63
CA LEU A 11 2.98 -23.09 8.30
C LEU A 11 4.42 -23.07 7.76
N ASN A 12 5.00 -24.24 7.47
CA ASN A 12 6.36 -24.29 6.94
C ASN A 12 6.47 -23.64 5.56
N GLU A 13 5.46 -23.86 4.68
CA GLU A 13 5.43 -23.23 3.37
C GLU A 13 5.20 -21.73 3.48
N LEU A 14 4.34 -21.32 4.43
CA LEU A 14 4.08 -19.89 4.70
C LEU A 14 5.34 -19.19 5.22
N TYR A 15 6.06 -19.77 6.20
CA TYR A 15 7.31 -19.19 6.71
C TYR A 15 8.36 -19.05 5.61
N ASN A 16 8.54 -20.08 4.78
CA ASN A 16 9.47 -20.00 3.66
C ASN A 16 9.07 -18.87 2.68
N LEU A 17 7.78 -18.73 2.38
CA LEU A 17 7.28 -17.67 1.50
C LEU A 17 7.50 -16.27 2.09
N VAL A 18 7.33 -16.11 3.41
CA VAL A 18 7.59 -14.85 4.14
C VAL A 18 9.08 -14.49 4.08
N GLU A 19 9.97 -15.45 4.32
CA GLU A 19 11.42 -15.25 4.25
C GLU A 19 11.85 -14.84 2.83
N LEU A 20 11.37 -15.56 1.82
CA LEU A 20 11.62 -15.22 0.42
C LEU A 20 11.09 -13.82 0.06
N ALA A 21 9.90 -13.44 0.53
CA ALA A 21 9.35 -12.11 0.28
C ALA A 21 10.20 -11.00 0.92
N GLY A 22 10.84 -11.27 2.07
CA GLY A 22 11.70 -10.32 2.77
C GLY A 22 13.02 -10.02 2.02
N THR A 23 13.55 -10.99 1.27
CA THR A 23 14.80 -10.85 0.51
C THR A 23 14.58 -10.68 -1.00
N ALA A 24 13.56 -11.25 -1.54
CA ALA A 24 13.07 -11.36 -2.91
C ALA A 24 14.14 -11.16 -4.01
N HIS A 25 14.47 -12.24 -4.70
CA HIS A 25 15.35 -12.27 -5.87
C HIS A 25 14.58 -12.74 -7.10
N ALA A 26 15.02 -12.39 -8.29
CA ALA A 26 14.34 -12.73 -9.55
C ALA A 26 14.00 -14.22 -9.68
N ASP A 27 14.88 -15.10 -9.18
CA ASP A 27 14.70 -16.56 -9.20
C ASP A 27 13.55 -17.03 -8.31
N ASP A 28 13.06 -16.21 -7.38
CA ASP A 28 11.95 -16.53 -6.49
C ASP A 28 10.58 -16.28 -7.16
N ALA A 29 10.54 -15.57 -8.28
CA ALA A 29 9.30 -15.20 -8.96
C ALA A 29 8.35 -16.41 -9.21
N PRO A 30 8.82 -17.60 -9.67
CA PRO A 30 7.94 -18.74 -9.85
C PRO A 30 7.27 -19.25 -8.56
N VAL A 31 7.95 -19.10 -7.41
CA VAL A 31 7.39 -19.48 -6.11
C VAL A 31 6.24 -18.55 -5.74
N PHE A 32 6.43 -17.25 -5.90
CA PHE A 32 5.38 -16.26 -5.66
C PHE A 32 4.21 -16.46 -6.63
N GLU A 33 4.47 -16.61 -7.92
CA GLU A 33 3.41 -16.80 -8.93
C GLU A 33 2.54 -18.03 -8.61
N LYS A 34 3.14 -19.15 -8.22
CA LYS A 34 2.42 -20.35 -7.78
C LYS A 34 1.55 -20.06 -6.55
N ALA A 35 2.05 -19.30 -5.59
CA ALA A 35 1.35 -19.01 -4.34
C ALA A 35 0.17 -18.04 -4.51
N LEU A 36 0.11 -17.22 -5.60
CA LEU A 36 -1.04 -16.35 -5.90
C LEU A 36 -2.36 -17.11 -6.04
N SER A 37 -2.32 -18.37 -6.46
CA SER A 37 -3.51 -19.21 -6.65
C SER A 37 -3.84 -20.08 -5.43
N SER A 38 -3.17 -19.85 -4.30
CA SER A 38 -3.38 -20.63 -3.09
C SER A 38 -4.80 -20.43 -2.52
N GLN A 39 -5.39 -21.51 -1.98
CA GLN A 39 -6.62 -21.42 -1.21
C GLN A 39 -6.44 -20.64 0.12
N TYR A 40 -5.21 -20.49 0.59
CA TYR A 40 -4.87 -19.79 1.83
C TYR A 40 -4.62 -18.31 1.56
N PRO A 41 -5.42 -17.40 2.15
CA PRO A 41 -5.27 -15.96 1.96
C PRO A 41 -3.89 -15.44 2.30
N GLU A 42 -3.28 -15.98 3.37
CA GLU A 42 -1.96 -15.59 3.85
C GLU A 42 -0.88 -15.85 2.77
N MET A 43 -1.01 -16.96 2.05
CA MET A 43 -0.08 -17.29 0.95
C MET A 43 -0.23 -16.32 -0.22
N ARG A 44 -1.48 -15.97 -0.60
CA ARG A 44 -1.73 -14.99 -1.66
C ARG A 44 -1.21 -13.60 -1.29
N TYR A 45 -1.39 -13.20 -0.03
CA TYR A 45 -0.88 -11.93 0.50
C TYR A 45 0.65 -11.85 0.36
N TRP A 46 1.38 -12.81 0.94
CA TRP A 46 2.84 -12.80 0.93
C TRP A 46 3.44 -12.99 -0.47
N ALA A 47 2.76 -13.73 -1.34
CA ALA A 47 3.13 -13.81 -2.75
C ALA A 47 3.04 -12.43 -3.44
N SER A 48 2.00 -11.66 -3.17
CA SER A 48 1.85 -10.30 -3.69
C SER A 48 2.95 -9.37 -3.14
N VAL A 49 3.30 -9.48 -1.84
CA VAL A 49 4.42 -8.75 -1.23
C VAL A 49 5.74 -9.06 -1.93
N GLY A 50 6.04 -10.36 -2.14
CA GLY A 50 7.28 -10.77 -2.83
C GLY A 50 7.36 -10.22 -4.25
N LEU A 51 6.28 -10.29 -5.01
CA LEU A 51 6.20 -9.73 -6.37
C LEU A 51 6.32 -8.21 -6.38
N ALA A 52 5.76 -7.51 -5.38
CA ALA A 52 5.93 -6.06 -5.23
C ALA A 52 7.40 -5.70 -5.01
N GLN A 53 8.12 -6.46 -4.19
CA GLN A 53 9.55 -6.26 -3.97
C GLN A 53 10.37 -6.45 -5.25
N LEU A 54 10.09 -7.51 -6.03
CA LEU A 54 10.75 -7.76 -7.31
C LEU A 54 10.49 -6.62 -8.31
N GLY A 55 9.23 -6.15 -8.38
CA GLY A 55 8.87 -5.01 -9.23
C GLY A 55 9.57 -3.72 -8.82
N ALA A 56 9.58 -3.40 -7.53
CA ALA A 56 10.21 -2.19 -6.99
C ALA A 56 11.74 -2.20 -7.21
N LYS A 57 12.39 -3.37 -7.16
CA LYS A 57 13.81 -3.55 -7.49
C LYS A 57 14.09 -3.51 -9.02
N GLY A 58 13.05 -3.58 -9.86
CA GLY A 58 13.18 -3.70 -11.31
C GLY A 58 13.62 -5.08 -11.79
N GLU A 59 13.61 -6.08 -10.93
CA GLU A 59 13.99 -7.48 -11.21
C GLU A 59 12.89 -8.24 -11.96
N LEU A 60 11.64 -7.82 -11.81
CA LEU A 60 10.50 -8.30 -12.58
C LEU A 60 9.73 -7.11 -13.15
N LYS A 61 9.32 -7.18 -14.42
CA LYS A 61 8.67 -6.06 -15.13
C LYS A 61 7.29 -6.42 -15.69
N THR A 62 6.91 -7.68 -15.61
CA THR A 62 5.66 -8.18 -16.18
C THR A 62 4.75 -8.65 -15.09
N CYS A 63 3.53 -8.11 -15.07
CA CYS A 63 2.51 -8.50 -14.10
C CYS A 63 1.91 -9.86 -14.45
N PRO A 64 2.03 -10.88 -13.57
CA PRO A 64 1.41 -12.18 -13.80
C PRO A 64 -0.12 -12.08 -13.83
N ALA A 65 -0.78 -12.80 -14.73
CA ALA A 65 -2.24 -12.80 -14.82
C ALA A 65 -2.95 -13.19 -13.49
N PRO A 66 -2.46 -14.17 -12.70
CA PRO A 66 -3.03 -14.47 -11.39
C PRO A 66 -2.99 -13.29 -10.42
N LEU A 67 -1.94 -12.44 -10.47
CA LEU A 67 -1.86 -11.23 -9.64
C LEU A 67 -2.96 -10.23 -10.00
N LEU A 68 -3.22 -10.02 -11.29
CA LEU A 68 -4.32 -9.16 -11.74
C LEU A 68 -5.70 -9.66 -11.30
N ALA A 69 -5.89 -10.98 -11.20
CA ALA A 69 -7.12 -11.54 -10.68
C ALA A 69 -7.32 -11.19 -9.19
N LEU A 70 -6.24 -11.09 -8.40
CA LEU A 70 -6.30 -10.75 -6.99
C LEU A 70 -6.69 -9.29 -6.71
N LEU A 71 -6.68 -8.40 -7.70
CA LEU A 71 -7.24 -7.03 -7.54
C LEU A 71 -8.72 -7.06 -7.14
N LYS A 72 -9.40 -8.19 -7.37
CA LYS A 72 -10.80 -8.44 -7.00
C LYS A 72 -10.94 -9.42 -5.84
N ASP A 73 -9.87 -9.74 -5.13
CA ASP A 73 -9.95 -10.63 -3.96
C ASP A 73 -10.94 -10.08 -2.93
N ALA A 74 -11.67 -10.98 -2.28
CA ALA A 74 -12.65 -10.62 -1.26
C ALA A 74 -12.00 -10.03 0.00
N ASP A 75 -10.73 -10.35 0.25
CA ASP A 75 -9.93 -9.77 1.32
C ASP A 75 -9.30 -8.46 0.82
N PRO A 76 -9.64 -7.30 1.43
CA PRO A 76 -9.14 -6.00 0.98
C PRO A 76 -7.62 -5.84 1.12
N TYR A 77 -6.99 -6.52 2.08
CA TYR A 77 -5.53 -6.49 2.23
C TYR A 77 -4.84 -7.18 1.05
N ILE A 78 -5.35 -8.35 0.63
CA ILE A 78 -4.81 -9.07 -0.53
C ILE A 78 -5.02 -8.25 -1.81
N ALA A 79 -6.23 -7.72 -1.99
CA ALA A 79 -6.55 -6.93 -3.18
C ALA A 79 -5.70 -5.65 -3.29
N CYS A 80 -5.44 -4.97 -2.17
CA CYS A 80 -4.60 -3.78 -2.15
C CYS A 80 -3.13 -4.12 -2.34
N GLU A 81 -2.62 -5.20 -1.72
CA GLU A 81 -1.23 -5.62 -1.90
C GLU A 81 -0.96 -6.08 -3.34
N ALA A 82 -1.91 -6.81 -3.94
CA ALA A 82 -1.84 -7.17 -5.36
C ALA A 82 -1.85 -5.93 -6.28
N ALA A 83 -2.63 -4.91 -5.93
CA ALA A 83 -2.67 -3.65 -6.67
C ALA A 83 -1.36 -2.88 -6.56
N TYR A 84 -0.75 -2.85 -5.37
CA TYR A 84 0.56 -2.26 -5.13
C TYR A 84 1.64 -2.96 -5.97
N ALA A 85 1.66 -4.30 -5.97
CA ALA A 85 2.55 -5.09 -6.80
C ALA A 85 2.31 -4.83 -8.31
N ALA A 86 1.06 -4.82 -8.76
CA ALA A 86 0.70 -4.57 -10.16
C ALA A 86 1.19 -3.21 -10.63
N ALA A 87 1.19 -2.17 -9.75
CA ALA A 87 1.70 -0.85 -10.10
C ALA A 87 3.19 -0.88 -10.47
N TYR A 88 4.00 -1.68 -9.77
CA TYR A 88 5.43 -1.83 -10.09
C TYR A 88 5.70 -2.77 -11.27
N LEU A 89 4.76 -3.67 -11.58
CA LEU A 89 4.92 -4.71 -12.61
C LEU A 89 4.31 -4.34 -13.98
N GLY A 90 4.21 -3.03 -14.27
CA GLY A 90 3.78 -2.54 -15.58
C GLY A 90 2.27 -2.26 -15.71
N GLU A 91 1.47 -2.63 -14.73
CA GLU A 91 0.02 -2.34 -14.69
C GLU A 91 -0.29 -1.13 -13.78
N THR A 92 0.53 -0.09 -13.88
CA THR A 92 0.55 1.06 -12.98
C THR A 92 -0.82 1.74 -12.85
N ALA A 93 -1.51 1.97 -13.96
CA ALA A 93 -2.84 2.62 -13.93
C ALA A 93 -3.87 1.78 -13.17
N LYS A 94 -3.93 0.47 -13.42
CA LYS A 94 -4.88 -0.45 -12.76
C LYS A 94 -4.57 -0.58 -11.27
N GLY A 95 -3.29 -0.67 -10.91
CA GLY A 95 -2.85 -0.74 -9.52
C GLY A 95 -3.27 0.51 -8.75
N ILE A 96 -2.94 1.69 -9.26
CA ILE A 96 -3.26 2.97 -8.62
C ILE A 96 -4.78 3.18 -8.55
N GLU A 97 -5.52 2.89 -9.62
CA GLU A 97 -6.98 2.97 -9.63
C GLU A 97 -7.59 2.11 -8.52
N ARG A 98 -7.13 0.85 -8.38
CA ARG A 98 -7.64 -0.05 -7.35
C ARG A 98 -7.32 0.44 -5.93
N LEU A 99 -6.15 1.04 -5.71
CA LEU A 99 -5.77 1.62 -4.41
C LEU A 99 -6.58 2.88 -4.09
N ASN A 100 -6.88 3.71 -5.09
CA ASN A 100 -7.65 4.94 -4.90
C ASN A 100 -9.15 4.67 -4.73
N TYR A 101 -9.69 3.64 -5.42
CA TYR A 101 -11.11 3.28 -5.40
C TYR A 101 -11.32 1.88 -4.82
N PRO A 102 -11.45 1.75 -3.47
CA PRO A 102 -11.70 0.47 -2.83
C PRO A 102 -13.10 -0.07 -3.17
N ALA A 103 -13.28 -1.39 -3.08
CA ALA A 103 -14.60 -2.01 -3.28
C ALA A 103 -15.61 -1.57 -2.21
N LYS A 104 -15.13 -1.23 -1.01
CA LYS A 104 -15.93 -0.68 0.10
C LYS A 104 -15.21 0.55 0.64
N GLU A 105 -15.96 1.60 0.93
CA GLU A 105 -15.39 2.84 1.48
C GLU A 105 -14.61 2.62 2.79
N ALA A 106 -15.07 1.67 3.63
CA ALA A 106 -14.38 1.30 4.87
C ALA A 106 -12.94 0.78 4.67
N ASP A 107 -12.62 0.28 3.46
CA ASP A 107 -11.31 -0.28 3.13
C ASP A 107 -10.36 0.80 2.54
N ARG A 108 -10.81 2.04 2.36
CA ARG A 108 -10.05 3.12 1.73
C ARG A 108 -8.70 3.37 2.41
N LYS A 109 -8.65 3.30 3.73
CA LYS A 109 -7.40 3.49 4.48
C LYS A 109 -6.31 2.47 4.08
N ILE A 110 -6.69 1.23 3.74
CA ILE A 110 -5.75 0.19 3.33
C ILE A 110 -5.14 0.56 1.98
N GLY A 111 -5.97 0.94 1.01
CA GLY A 111 -5.52 1.39 -0.30
C GLY A 111 -4.65 2.65 -0.21
N TYR A 112 -5.09 3.63 0.56
CA TYR A 112 -4.37 4.90 0.71
C TYR A 112 -3.03 4.76 1.44
N SER A 113 -2.87 3.81 2.38
CA SER A 113 -1.56 3.57 3.00
C SER A 113 -0.52 3.10 1.98
N LEU A 114 -0.92 2.21 1.05
CA LEU A 114 -0.03 1.74 -0.01
C LEU A 114 0.16 2.80 -1.12
N LEU A 115 -0.89 3.57 -1.43
CA LEU A 115 -0.80 4.68 -2.38
C LEU A 115 0.11 5.80 -1.87
N GLU A 116 0.13 6.04 -0.55
CA GLU A 116 1.06 6.97 0.08
C GLU A 116 2.51 6.48 -0.09
N CYS A 117 2.78 5.18 0.12
CA CYS A 117 4.09 4.59 -0.16
C CYS A 117 4.48 4.75 -1.64
N LEU A 118 3.56 4.47 -2.59
CA LEU A 118 3.82 4.68 -4.03
C LEU A 118 4.11 6.13 -4.36
N SER A 119 3.49 7.09 -3.66
CA SER A 119 3.66 8.52 -3.92
C SER A 119 5.06 9.05 -3.58
N LEU A 120 5.85 8.30 -2.80
CA LEU A 120 7.26 8.59 -2.55
C LEU A 120 8.13 8.28 -3.76
N ASP A 121 7.71 7.35 -4.62
CA ASP A 121 8.42 7.03 -5.86
C ASP A 121 8.06 8.04 -6.97
N LYS A 122 9.06 8.82 -7.42
CA LYS A 122 8.87 9.82 -8.46
C LYS A 122 8.37 9.23 -9.79
N ALA A 123 8.70 7.98 -10.09
CA ALA A 123 8.21 7.29 -11.29
C ALA A 123 6.71 7.01 -11.24
N MET A 124 6.14 6.84 -10.05
CA MET A 124 4.71 6.57 -9.85
C MET A 124 3.85 7.85 -9.79
N GLN A 125 4.45 8.99 -9.45
CA GLN A 125 3.73 10.25 -9.25
C GLN A 125 2.89 10.71 -10.44
N PRO A 126 3.34 10.62 -11.71
CA PRO A 126 2.51 11.03 -12.85
C PRO A 126 1.19 10.26 -12.93
N ALA A 127 1.20 8.96 -12.67
CA ALA A 127 0.00 8.13 -12.68
C ALA A 127 -0.93 8.43 -11.48
N ILE A 128 -0.36 8.73 -10.31
CA ILE A 128 -1.15 9.13 -9.13
C ILE A 128 -1.81 10.49 -9.36
N ARG A 129 -1.15 11.42 -10.05
CA ARG A 129 -1.71 12.76 -10.37
C ARG A 129 -2.97 12.72 -11.23
N VAL A 130 -3.23 11.63 -11.96
CA VAL A 130 -4.49 11.43 -12.68
C VAL A 130 -5.70 11.50 -11.73
N HIS A 131 -5.51 11.13 -10.46
CA HIS A 131 -6.53 11.10 -9.42
C HIS A 131 -6.48 12.32 -8.47
N LEU A 132 -5.75 13.37 -8.85
CA LEU A 132 -5.46 14.53 -7.98
C LEU A 132 -6.73 15.23 -7.46
N ALA A 133 -7.76 15.37 -8.30
CA ALA A 133 -9.01 16.01 -7.91
C ALA A 133 -9.74 15.23 -6.80
N ASP A 134 -9.81 13.90 -6.95
CA ASP A 134 -10.41 13.02 -5.95
C ASP A 134 -9.59 13.01 -4.65
N LEU A 135 -8.27 12.96 -4.74
CA LEU A 135 -7.39 13.04 -3.57
C LEU A 135 -7.56 14.35 -2.79
N LYS A 136 -7.72 15.50 -3.49
CA LYS A 136 -7.99 16.80 -2.86
C LYS A 136 -9.35 16.79 -2.16
N ASP A 137 -10.41 16.30 -2.84
CA ASP A 137 -11.73 16.15 -2.23
C ASP A 137 -11.66 15.28 -0.96
N LYS A 138 -11.01 14.13 -1.02
CA LYS A 138 -10.89 13.23 0.14
C LYS A 138 -10.04 13.83 1.27
N ALA A 139 -9.01 14.58 0.96
CA ALA A 139 -8.21 15.27 1.96
C ALA A 139 -9.02 16.34 2.73
N GLU A 140 -10.02 16.95 2.09
CA GLU A 140 -10.91 17.96 2.69
C GLU A 140 -12.10 17.34 3.41
N THR A 141 -12.75 16.36 2.81
CA THR A 141 -14.04 15.82 3.27
C THR A 141 -13.93 14.71 4.29
N LEU A 142 -12.83 13.90 4.24
CA LEU A 142 -12.67 12.81 5.20
C LEU A 142 -12.31 13.35 6.60
N PRO A 143 -12.87 12.72 7.65
CA PRO A 143 -12.68 13.19 9.03
C PRO A 143 -11.21 13.28 9.43
N ARG A 144 -10.88 14.32 10.22
CA ARG A 144 -9.53 14.54 10.78
C ARG A 144 -9.34 13.87 12.16
N LYS A 145 -10.18 12.93 12.53
CA LYS A 145 -10.06 12.22 13.81
C LYS A 145 -8.84 11.32 13.82
N ALA A 146 -8.13 11.29 14.94
CA ALA A 146 -6.86 10.59 15.09
C ALA A 146 -6.86 9.08 14.75
N ASN A 147 -8.04 8.47 14.58
CA ASN A 147 -8.19 7.05 14.27
C ASN A 147 -8.88 6.78 12.91
N GLU A 148 -9.13 7.81 12.11
CA GLU A 148 -9.72 7.67 10.77
C GLU A 148 -8.68 8.13 9.74
N ASP A 149 -7.72 7.26 9.48
CA ASP A 149 -6.45 7.60 8.84
C ASP A 149 -6.54 7.90 7.33
N ALA A 150 -7.63 7.53 6.65
CA ALA A 150 -7.73 7.70 5.19
C ALA A 150 -7.58 9.17 4.75
N GLY A 151 -8.17 10.12 5.50
CA GLY A 151 -8.01 11.56 5.23
C GLY A 151 -6.58 12.05 5.49
N LEU A 152 -5.91 11.51 6.52
CA LEU A 152 -4.51 11.81 6.79
C LEU A 152 -3.61 11.28 5.67
N MET A 153 -3.84 10.04 5.21
CA MET A 153 -3.11 9.44 4.10
C MET A 153 -3.33 10.19 2.79
N ALA A 154 -4.56 10.63 2.48
CA ALA A 154 -4.81 11.48 1.32
C ALA A 154 -3.98 12.77 1.36
N ARG A 155 -3.89 13.41 2.53
CA ARG A 155 -3.03 14.58 2.72
C ARG A 155 -1.54 14.24 2.60
N GLY A 156 -1.09 13.09 3.12
CA GLY A 156 0.27 12.58 2.97
C GLY A 156 0.64 12.41 1.50
N ILE A 157 -0.24 11.79 0.71
CA ILE A 157 -0.07 11.66 -0.74
C ILE A 157 0.09 13.05 -1.38
N LEU A 158 -0.77 14.01 -1.05
CA LEU A 158 -0.68 15.37 -1.60
C LEU A 158 0.62 16.08 -1.21
N VAL A 159 1.12 15.87 0.00
CA VAL A 159 2.43 16.38 0.44
C VAL A 159 3.55 15.77 -0.40
N ASN A 160 3.56 14.44 -0.59
CA ASN A 160 4.57 13.75 -1.39
C ASN A 160 4.55 14.19 -2.86
N LEU A 161 3.36 14.54 -3.37
CA LEU A 161 3.19 15.09 -4.71
C LEU A 161 3.57 16.59 -4.81
N GLY A 162 3.86 17.28 -3.71
CA GLY A 162 4.10 18.72 -3.69
C GLY A 162 2.85 19.58 -3.88
N GLU A 163 1.66 19.00 -3.70
CA GLU A 163 0.36 19.66 -3.87
C GLU A 163 -0.18 20.25 -2.54
N MET A 164 0.47 19.94 -1.43
CA MET A 164 0.11 20.41 -0.10
C MET A 164 1.38 20.67 0.72
N ASP A 165 1.40 21.76 1.51
CA ASP A 165 2.48 22.00 2.49
C ASP A 165 2.35 20.98 3.65
N ILE A 166 3.46 20.41 4.09
CA ILE A 166 3.53 19.47 5.21
C ILE A 166 2.91 20.03 6.51
N LYS A 167 2.93 21.35 6.69
CA LYS A 167 2.28 22.02 7.83
C LYS A 167 0.77 21.78 7.88
N ASN A 168 0.16 21.48 6.73
CA ASN A 168 -1.26 21.22 6.61
C ASN A 168 -1.64 19.73 6.79
N LEU A 169 -0.64 18.85 6.93
CA LEU A 169 -0.87 17.40 7.04
C LEU A 169 -1.82 17.06 8.20
N HIS A 170 -1.57 17.61 9.38
CA HIS A 170 -2.39 17.38 10.56
C HIS A 170 -3.39 18.53 10.86
N GLY A 171 -3.38 19.57 10.02
CA GLY A 171 -4.09 20.81 10.28
C GLY A 171 -3.34 21.72 11.31
N PRO A 172 -3.64 23.03 11.32
CA PRO A 172 -2.86 24.02 12.08
C PRO A 172 -2.82 23.78 13.59
N GLU A 173 -3.89 23.23 14.16
CA GLU A 173 -3.97 22.96 15.61
C GLU A 173 -3.21 21.70 16.02
N SER A 174 -3.30 20.64 15.21
CA SER A 174 -2.61 19.35 15.48
C SER A 174 -1.09 19.50 15.33
N TYR A 175 -0.64 20.30 14.37
CA TYR A 175 0.78 20.59 14.18
C TYR A 175 1.37 21.31 15.40
N LYS A 176 0.65 22.32 15.92
CA LYS A 176 1.05 23.04 17.16
C LYS A 176 1.05 22.11 18.38
N ALA A 177 0.08 21.20 18.50
CA ALA A 177 0.01 20.20 19.57
C ALA A 177 1.15 19.17 19.45
N GLY A 178 1.44 18.68 18.25
CA GLY A 178 2.53 17.74 17.97
C GLY A 178 3.91 18.34 18.27
N LEU A 179 4.13 19.62 17.95
CA LEU A 179 5.36 20.33 18.32
C LEU A 179 5.51 20.45 19.84
N LYS A 180 4.42 20.63 20.60
CA LYS A 180 4.47 20.67 22.07
C LYS A 180 4.74 19.31 22.69
N LEU A 181 4.26 18.21 22.09
CA LEU A 181 4.47 16.85 22.58
C LEU A 181 5.86 16.30 22.25
N ASN A 182 6.53 16.83 21.23
CA ASN A 182 7.86 16.37 20.81
C ASN A 182 9.04 17.02 21.57
N HIS A 183 8.80 17.88 22.55
CA HIS A 183 9.85 18.35 23.46
C HIS A 183 10.34 17.19 24.35
N GLY A 184 11.08 16.26 23.77
CA GLY A 184 11.72 15.16 24.53
C GLY A 184 11.90 13.85 23.77
N ARG A 185 11.43 13.71 22.52
CA ARG A 185 11.68 12.51 21.71
C ARG A 185 12.52 12.85 20.48
N ARG A 186 13.48 11.95 20.19
CA ARG A 186 14.52 12.08 19.15
C ARG A 186 13.97 12.65 17.84
N PRO A 187 14.72 13.57 17.19
CA PRO A 187 14.36 14.06 15.87
C PRO A 187 14.24 12.89 14.90
N MET A 188 13.21 12.90 14.06
CA MET A 188 13.13 11.98 12.91
C MET A 188 14.39 12.20 12.08
N VAL A 189 15.02 11.09 11.69
CA VAL A 189 16.21 11.10 10.83
C VAL A 189 15.87 11.86 9.56
N PRO A 190 16.67 12.88 9.16
CA PRO A 190 16.47 13.55 7.88
C PRO A 190 16.57 12.51 6.76
N LEU A 191 15.62 12.56 5.83
CA LEU A 191 15.73 11.80 4.59
C LEU A 191 17.02 12.24 3.86
N PRO A 192 17.80 11.30 3.32
CA PRO A 192 18.98 11.66 2.53
C PRO A 192 18.56 12.50 1.31
N ASN A 193 19.36 13.54 1.02
CA ASN A 193 19.20 14.42 -0.13
C ASN A 193 19.30 13.67 -1.46
#